data_edada20ed3fd2e0bc0595cd488b52c6b
#
_entry.id   edada20ed3fd2e0bc0595cd488b52c6b
#
_cell.length_a   1.000
_cell.length_b   1.000
_cell.length_c   1.000
_cell.angle_alpha   90.00
_cell.angle_beta   90.00
_cell.angle_gamma   90.00
#
_symmetry.space_group_name_H-M   'P 1'
#
loop_
_entity.id
_entity.type
_entity.pdbx_description
1 polymer ?
#
loop_
_entity_poly.entity_id
_entity_poly.type
_entity_poly.pdbx_seq_one_letter_code
_entity_poly.pdbx_strand_id
1 'polypeptide(L)' 'MFVIEKEKMKKEIVEGVVIEALPDTTFKVQLKTGEEILAYLSGKMRINYIKVVPGDEVVVELSLYDRTKGRIIKRK' A
#
# COMPACT_ATOMS: atom_id res chain seq x y z
N MET A 1 15.10 14.79 -23.03
CA MET A 1 14.78 14.57 -22.58
C MET A 1 14.21 14.19 -21.81
N PHE A 2 13.77 14.11 -21.46
CA PHE A 2 13.27 13.74 -20.86
C PHE A 2 12.44 12.77 -20.67
N VAL A 3 11.93 12.00 -21.21
CA VAL A 3 11.22 10.83 -21.23
C VAL A 3 11.58 9.98 -20.16
N ILE A 4 12.68 10.04 -19.73
CA ILE A 4 13.15 9.30 -18.67
C ILE A 4 12.36 9.47 -17.47
N GLU A 5 11.68 10.50 -17.34
CA GLU A 5 10.91 10.69 -16.22
C GLU A 5 9.86 9.70 -16.01
N LYS A 6 9.39 9.11 -17.06
CA LYS A 6 8.40 8.10 -16.94
C LYS A 6 8.90 6.96 -16.18
N GLU A 7 10.12 6.61 -16.38
CA GLU A 7 10.65 5.49 -15.69
C GLU A 7 10.81 5.79 -14.26
N LYS A 8 11.08 7.02 -13.93
CA LYS A 8 11.19 7.37 -12.57
C LYS A 8 9.87 7.34 -11.88
N MET A 9 8.81 7.38 -12.65
CA MET A 9 7.50 7.33 -12.07
C MET A 9 7.08 5.92 -11.75
N LYS A 10 7.93 4.95 -11.96
CA LYS A 10 7.58 3.60 -11.60
C LYS A 10 7.30 3.54 -10.14
N LYS A 11 6.25 2.87 -9.78
CA LYS A 11 5.86 2.74 -8.41
C LYS A 11 6.49 1.50 -7.81
N GLU A 12 6.81 1.59 -6.56
CA GLU A 12 7.41 0.46 -5.89
C GLU A 12 6.30 -0.38 -5.29
N ILE A 13 6.21 -1.63 -5.69
CA ILE A 13 5.18 -2.55 -5.23
C ILE A 13 5.82 -3.50 -4.25
N VAL A 14 5.27 -3.57 -3.04
CA VAL A 14 5.82 -4.43 -2.01
C VAL A 14 4.70 -5.21 -1.34
N GLU A 15 5.05 -6.26 -0.63
CA GLU A 15 4.08 -7.06 0.10
C GLU A 15 4.27 -6.86 1.58
N GLY A 16 3.19 -6.96 2.31
CA GLY A 16 3.25 -6.84 3.75
C GLY A 16 2.03 -7.44 4.40
N VAL A 17 1.99 -7.35 5.71
CA VAL A 17 0.89 -7.88 6.50
C VAL A 17 0.26 -6.74 7.27
N VAL A 18 -1.06 -6.69 7.26
CA VAL A 18 -1.78 -5.67 8.01
C VAL A 18 -1.68 -6.02 9.48
N ILE A 19 -1.18 -5.09 10.28
CA ILE A 19 -1.05 -5.34 11.71
C ILE A 19 -2.05 -4.55 12.53
N GLU A 20 -2.65 -3.53 11.95
CA GLU A 20 -3.61 -2.73 12.70
C GLU A 20 -4.53 -2.00 11.74
N ALA A 21 -5.82 -1.96 12.06
CA ALA A 21 -6.78 -1.19 11.27
C ALA A 21 -7.00 0.13 12.00
N LEU A 22 -6.81 1.22 11.28
CA LEU A 22 -6.95 2.54 11.83
C LEU A 22 -8.22 3.20 11.29
N PRO A 23 -8.65 4.31 11.85
CA PRO A 23 -9.82 5.01 11.33
C PRO A 23 -9.58 5.47 9.90
N ASP A 24 -10.64 5.81 9.22
CA ASP A 24 -10.58 6.41 7.86
C ASP A 24 -10.02 5.48 6.81
N THR A 25 -10.26 4.19 6.95
CA THR A 25 -9.83 3.17 5.99
C THR A 25 -8.33 3.18 5.78
N THR A 26 -7.58 3.50 6.85
CA THR A 26 -6.13 3.46 6.83
C THR A 26 -5.68 2.25 7.63
N PHE A 27 -4.58 1.65 7.24
CA PHE A 27 -4.09 0.45 7.89
C PHE A 27 -2.59 0.57 8.12
N LYS A 28 -2.15 -0.02 9.23
CA LYS A 28 -0.73 -0.10 9.48
C LYS A 28 -0.27 -1.43 8.91
N VAL A 29 0.69 -1.40 8.02
CA VAL A 29 1.17 -2.59 7.33
C VAL A 29 2.65 -2.76 7.62
N GLN A 30 3.02 -3.98 8.02
CA GLN A 30 4.42 -4.28 8.25
C GLN A 30 4.96 -4.97 7.00
N LEU A 31 5.97 -4.40 6.40
CA LEU A 31 6.56 -4.95 5.20
C LEU A 31 7.47 -6.11 5.57
N LYS A 32 7.79 -6.93 4.60
CA LYS A 32 8.67 -8.06 4.83
C LYS A 32 10.06 -7.64 5.27
N THR A 33 10.43 -6.41 4.98
CA THR A 33 11.71 -5.89 5.40
C THR A 33 11.70 -5.49 6.86
N GLY A 34 10.54 -5.47 7.50
CA GLY A 34 10.42 -5.05 8.89
C GLY A 34 9.92 -3.64 9.07
N GLU A 35 9.87 -2.87 8.00
CA GLU A 35 9.39 -1.51 8.10
C GLU A 35 7.88 -1.49 8.24
N GLU A 36 7.38 -0.49 8.96
CA GLU A 36 5.94 -0.30 9.09
C GLU A 36 5.56 0.93 8.32
N ILE A 37 4.48 0.84 7.56
CA ILE A 37 3.98 1.96 6.78
C ILE A 37 2.50 2.13 7.04
N LEU A 38 2.00 3.30 6.69
CA LEU A 38 0.57 3.56 6.73
C LEU A 38 0.05 3.39 5.31
N ALA A 39 -1.01 2.61 5.16
CA ALA A 39 -1.55 2.35 3.85
C ALA A 39 -3.06 2.55 3.85
N TYR A 40 -3.60 3.01 2.74
CA TYR A 40 -5.03 3.18 2.60
C TYR A 40 -5.50 2.34 1.43
N LEU A 41 -6.80 2.06 1.39
CA LEU A 41 -7.34 1.25 0.31
C LEU A 41 -7.37 2.03 -0.97
N SER A 42 -7.06 1.37 -2.08
CA SER A 42 -7.17 2.00 -3.38
C SER A 42 -8.65 2.20 -3.68
N GLY A 43 -8.93 3.08 -4.62
CA GLY A 43 -10.32 3.32 -4.99
C GLY A 43 -10.99 2.07 -5.50
N LYS A 44 -10.25 1.24 -6.24
CA LYS A 44 -10.79 0.02 -6.79
C LYS A 44 -11.22 -0.93 -5.67
N MET A 45 -10.44 -1.03 -4.62
CA MET A 45 -10.78 -1.92 -3.52
C MET A 45 -11.96 -1.39 -2.74
N ARG A 46 -12.10 -0.08 -2.64
CA ARG A 46 -13.27 0.49 -1.96
C ARG A 46 -14.52 0.21 -2.75
N ILE A 47 -14.47 0.36 -4.05
CA ILE A 47 -15.63 0.15 -4.89
C ILE A 47 -16.07 -1.30 -4.82
N ASN A 48 -15.13 -2.22 -4.75
CA ASN A 48 -15.45 -3.63 -4.72
C ASN A 48 -15.71 -4.14 -3.31
N TYR A 49 -15.71 -3.25 -2.34
CA TYR A 49 -15.99 -3.63 -0.95
C TYR A 49 -15.08 -4.73 -0.43
N ILE A 50 -13.83 -4.71 -0.85
CA ILE A 50 -12.89 -5.71 -0.39
C ILE A 50 -12.53 -5.40 1.04
N LYS A 51 -12.77 -6.36 1.93
CA LYS A 51 -12.54 -6.16 3.34
C LYS A 51 -11.12 -6.57 3.70
N VAL A 52 -10.43 -5.70 4.44
CA VAL A 52 -9.07 -5.96 4.87
C VAL A 52 -9.06 -5.88 6.39
N VAL A 53 -8.48 -6.90 7.03
CA VAL A 53 -8.43 -6.95 8.49
C VAL A 53 -7.02 -7.28 8.92
N PRO A 54 -6.67 -7.03 10.18
CA PRO A 54 -5.34 -7.38 10.68
C PRO A 54 -5.05 -8.85 10.44
N GLY A 55 -3.85 -9.14 10.01
CA GLY A 55 -3.45 -10.50 9.68
C GLY A 55 -3.49 -10.80 8.20
N ASP A 56 -4.16 -9.97 7.41
CA ASP A 56 -4.23 -10.19 5.98
C ASP A 56 -2.93 -9.81 5.31
N GLU A 57 -2.54 -10.60 4.33
CA GLU A 57 -1.39 -10.25 3.51
C GLU A 57 -1.90 -9.39 2.36
N VAL A 58 -1.21 -8.31 2.11
CA VAL A 58 -1.63 -7.37 1.10
C VAL A 58 -0.46 -6.94 0.24
N VAL A 59 -0.78 -6.44 -0.94
CA VAL A 59 0.21 -5.86 -1.83
C VAL A 59 0.00 -4.36 -1.78
N VAL A 60 1.06 -3.63 -1.55
CA VAL A 60 1.01 -2.20 -1.35
C VAL A 60 1.87 -1.49 -2.38
N GLU A 61 1.34 -0.40 -2.91
CA GLU A 61 2.08 0.45 -3.81
C GLU A 61 2.59 1.62 -2.98
N LEU A 62 3.90 1.74 -2.84
CA LEU A 62 4.47 2.79 -2.02
C LEU A 62 4.44 4.13 -2.73
N SER A 63 4.29 5.18 -1.94
CA SER A 63 4.34 6.52 -2.48
C SER A 63 5.77 6.81 -2.94
N LEU A 64 5.89 7.49 -4.07
CA LEU A 64 7.19 7.88 -4.56
C LEU A 64 7.80 9.00 -3.72
N TYR A 65 6.94 9.73 -3.04
CA TYR A 65 7.41 10.88 -2.29
C TYR A 65 7.58 10.60 -0.80
N ASP A 66 6.95 9.57 -0.30
CA ASP A 66 7.01 9.29 1.13
C ASP A 66 6.91 7.79 1.33
N ARG A 67 8.03 7.15 1.59
CA ARG A 67 8.07 5.70 1.69
C ARG A 67 7.38 5.18 2.94
N THR A 68 6.94 6.05 3.81
CA THR A 68 6.19 5.61 4.99
C THR A 68 4.71 5.51 4.71
N LYS A 69 4.29 5.82 3.49
CA LYS A 69 2.89 5.77 3.12
C LYS A 69 2.72 4.99 1.82
N GLY A 70 1.58 4.36 1.70
CA GLY A 70 1.31 3.60 0.50
C GLY A 70 -0.16 3.36 0.30
N ARG A 71 -0.48 2.59 -0.73
CA ARG A 71 -1.86 2.29 -1.08
C ARG A 71 -1.99 0.79 -1.26
N ILE A 72 -2.97 0.21 -0.59
CA ILE A 72 -3.21 -1.23 -0.73
C ILE A 72 -3.93 -1.43 -2.05
N ILE A 73 -3.33 -2.19 -2.94
CA ILE A 73 -3.91 -2.40 -4.26
C ILE A 73 -4.42 -3.81 -4.46
N LYS A 74 -4.09 -4.72 -3.54
CA LYS A 74 -4.54 -6.09 -3.68
C LYS A 74 -4.45 -6.79 -2.34
N ARG A 75 -5.37 -7.69 -2.08
CA ARG A 75 -5.32 -8.53 -0.90
C ARG A 75 -5.02 -9.94 -1.37
N LYS A 76 -4.09 -10.59 -0.73
CA LYS A 76 -3.70 -11.94 -1.13
C LYS A 76 -4.57 -13.01 -0.50
#